data_83920100b6b5e3584404969a475e7c80
#
_entry.id   83920100b6b5e3584404969a475e7c80
#
_cell.length_a   1.000
_cell.length_b   1.000
_cell.length_c   1.000
_cell.angle_alpha   90.00
_cell.angle_beta   90.00
_cell.angle_gamma   90.00
#
_symmetry.space_group_name_H-M   'P 1'
#
loop_
_entity.id
_entity.type
_entity.pdbx_description
1 polymer ?
#
loop_
_entity_poly.entity_id
_entity_poly.type
_entity_poly.pdbx_seq_one_letter_code
_entity_poly.pdbx_strand_id
1 'polypeptide(L)'
;FINCTFLNCNLASAEFSETRFDQCRFSEPDLSAATIFRFSKLVQCTLQECDLSGCDLSSSLWFGSHFERCRARAVKATGFSSTKMINEHLPLSELTANQTDFSFSDFSGANLSYANFSDCNFENGILAAANLQCAALTDCNLLDIEWHDAVLRELDLRGAMFNTINPKTLDLKDVVISPLQVEMLSEHLGLIIQFD
;
A
#
# COMPACT_ATOMS: atom_id res chain seq x y z
N PHE A 1 2.12 -10.45 20.53
CA PHE A 1 1.52 -11.70 20.04
C PHE A 1 2.53 -12.41 19.15
N ILE A 2 2.82 -13.68 19.45
CA ILE A 2 3.76 -14.49 18.66
C ILE A 2 3.05 -15.81 18.31
N ASN A 3 3.09 -16.20 17.03
CA ASN A 3 2.45 -17.42 16.49
C ASN A 3 0.95 -17.53 16.85
N CYS A 4 0.27 -16.41 16.98
CA CYS A 4 -1.15 -16.38 17.34
C CYS A 4 -2.05 -16.45 16.09
N THR A 5 -3.23 -17.01 16.28
CA THR A 5 -4.23 -17.11 15.22
C THR A 5 -5.50 -16.36 15.64
N PHE A 6 -5.92 -15.39 14.81
CA PHE A 6 -7.08 -14.53 14.98
C PHE A 6 -8.03 -14.76 13.81
N LEU A 7 -8.78 -15.85 13.83
CA LEU A 7 -9.66 -16.19 12.72
C LEU A 7 -11.08 -15.68 12.97
N ASN A 8 -11.67 -15.10 11.93
CA ASN A 8 -13.03 -14.60 12.00
C ASN A 8 -13.27 -13.65 13.19
N CYS A 9 -12.21 -12.95 13.60
CA CYS A 9 -12.30 -11.99 14.70
C CYS A 9 -12.89 -10.68 14.21
N ASN A 10 -13.79 -10.10 14.99
CA ASN A 10 -14.23 -8.74 14.76
C ASN A 10 -13.44 -7.78 15.67
N LEU A 11 -12.43 -7.15 15.09
CA LEU A 11 -11.58 -6.13 15.70
C LEU A 11 -11.94 -4.72 15.19
N ALA A 12 -13.17 -4.55 14.69
CA ALA A 12 -13.65 -3.25 14.24
C ALA A 12 -13.60 -2.25 15.39
N SER A 13 -13.06 -1.06 15.10
CA SER A 13 -12.84 0.02 16.07
C SER A 13 -11.88 -0.33 17.22
N ALA A 14 -11.18 -1.45 17.18
CA ALA A 14 -10.16 -1.76 18.17
C ALA A 14 -8.97 -0.79 18.08
N GLU A 15 -8.36 -0.50 19.22
CA GLU A 15 -7.17 0.35 19.29
C GLU A 15 -5.98 -0.46 19.80
N PHE A 16 -4.92 -0.47 19.00
CA PHE A 16 -3.63 -1.08 19.33
C PHE A 16 -2.56 0.00 19.24
N SER A 17 -1.70 0.08 20.23
CA SER A 17 -0.54 0.96 20.21
C SER A 17 0.70 0.16 20.55
N GLU A 18 1.80 0.41 19.82
CA GLU A 18 3.11 -0.20 20.07
C GLU A 18 3.05 -1.74 20.18
N THR A 19 2.07 -2.35 19.50
CA THR A 19 1.83 -3.80 19.57
C THR A 19 2.62 -4.51 18.48
N ARG A 20 3.32 -5.58 18.88
CA ARG A 20 4.01 -6.47 17.94
C ARG A 20 3.19 -7.73 17.69
N PHE A 21 2.97 -8.01 16.42
CA PHE A 21 2.45 -9.27 15.90
C PHE A 21 3.58 -9.96 15.12
N ASP A 22 3.94 -11.16 15.51
CA ASP A 22 5.04 -11.93 14.92
C ASP A 22 4.51 -13.30 14.51
N GLN A 23 4.60 -13.64 13.23
CA GLN A 23 4.11 -14.88 12.65
C GLN A 23 2.63 -15.17 12.99
N CYS A 24 1.83 -14.10 13.07
CA CYS A 24 0.41 -14.23 13.40
C CYS A 24 -0.44 -14.40 12.12
N ARG A 25 -1.55 -15.14 12.25
CA ARG A 25 -2.51 -15.32 11.17
C ARG A 25 -3.84 -14.66 11.50
N PHE A 26 -4.35 -13.88 10.54
CA PHE A 26 -5.63 -13.19 10.65
C PHE A 26 -6.67 -13.69 9.63
N SER A 27 -6.32 -14.70 8.85
CA SER A 27 -7.21 -15.32 7.87
C SER A 27 -6.92 -16.81 7.70
N GLU A 28 -7.92 -17.55 7.19
CA GLU A 28 -7.71 -18.90 6.66
C GLU A 28 -7.04 -18.86 5.29
N PRO A 29 -6.30 -19.90 4.90
CA PRO A 29 -5.61 -19.94 3.60
C PRO A 29 -6.52 -19.79 2.39
N ASP A 30 -7.79 -20.20 2.50
CA ASP A 30 -8.82 -20.08 1.45
C ASP A 30 -9.63 -18.77 1.54
N LEU A 31 -9.26 -17.87 2.45
CA LEU A 31 -9.93 -16.59 2.75
C LEU A 31 -11.38 -16.73 3.26
N SER A 32 -11.82 -17.93 3.64
CA SER A 32 -13.18 -18.19 4.13
C SER A 32 -13.48 -17.54 5.47
N ALA A 33 -12.43 -17.24 6.25
CA ALA A 33 -12.54 -16.58 7.55
C ALA A 33 -11.38 -15.60 7.73
N ALA A 34 -11.64 -14.32 7.54
CA ALA A 34 -10.67 -13.25 7.72
C ALA A 34 -11.11 -12.29 8.83
N THR A 35 -10.14 -11.71 9.50
CA THR A 35 -10.37 -10.76 10.58
C THR A 35 -10.79 -9.39 10.04
N ILE A 36 -11.73 -8.75 10.73
CA ILE A 36 -12.24 -7.43 10.39
C ILE A 36 -11.55 -6.38 11.28
N PHE A 37 -10.83 -5.43 10.65
CA PHE A 37 -10.16 -4.31 11.28
C PHE A 37 -10.78 -2.95 10.92
N ARG A 38 -12.01 -2.92 10.44
CA ARG A 38 -12.66 -1.67 10.01
C ARG A 38 -12.65 -0.63 11.12
N PHE A 39 -12.29 0.61 10.78
CA PHE A 39 -12.20 1.73 11.73
C PHE A 39 -11.23 1.51 12.90
N SER A 40 -10.40 0.46 12.87
CA SER A 40 -9.42 0.23 13.91
C SER A 40 -8.28 1.24 13.84
N LYS A 41 -7.57 1.39 14.95
CA LYS A 41 -6.35 2.18 15.01
C LYS A 41 -5.20 1.27 15.42
N LEU A 42 -4.23 1.11 14.54
CA LEU A 42 -2.98 0.43 14.81
C LEU A 42 -1.85 1.48 14.73
N VAL A 43 -1.48 2.01 15.88
CA VAL A 43 -0.49 3.09 15.97
C VAL A 43 0.84 2.52 16.43
N GLN A 44 1.89 2.73 15.63
CA GLN A 44 3.25 2.25 15.91
C GLN A 44 3.31 0.73 16.13
N CYS A 45 2.46 -0.02 15.44
CA CYS A 45 2.45 -1.47 15.50
C CYS A 45 3.49 -2.07 14.55
N THR A 46 4.01 -3.24 14.91
CA THR A 46 4.90 -4.02 14.04
C THR A 46 4.24 -5.35 13.70
N LEU A 47 4.16 -5.63 12.40
CA LEU A 47 3.67 -6.90 11.87
C LEU A 47 4.83 -7.56 11.12
N GLN A 48 5.30 -8.68 11.63
CA GLN A 48 6.40 -9.44 11.05
C GLN A 48 5.91 -10.83 10.64
N GLU A 49 6.13 -11.20 9.37
CA GLU A 49 5.76 -12.51 8.82
C GLU A 49 4.29 -12.90 9.10
N CYS A 50 3.41 -11.90 9.15
CA CYS A 50 1.99 -12.11 9.43
C CYS A 50 1.18 -12.37 8.15
N ASP A 51 0.07 -13.10 8.29
CA ASP A 51 -0.90 -13.29 7.20
C ASP A 51 -2.20 -12.54 7.49
N LEU A 52 -2.43 -11.45 6.73
CA LEU A 52 -3.63 -10.60 6.76
C LEU A 52 -4.50 -10.79 5.51
N SER A 53 -4.23 -11.81 4.70
CA SER A 53 -4.92 -11.98 3.41
C SER A 53 -6.45 -11.98 3.59
N GLY A 54 -7.16 -11.24 2.72
CA GLY A 54 -8.61 -11.09 2.79
C GLY A 54 -9.15 -10.27 3.96
N CYS A 55 -8.32 -9.75 4.86
CA CYS A 55 -8.77 -8.90 5.97
C CYS A 55 -9.42 -7.61 5.49
N ASP A 56 -10.40 -7.13 6.24
CA ASP A 56 -11.04 -5.84 5.98
C ASP A 56 -10.42 -4.76 6.87
N LEU A 57 -9.56 -3.93 6.26
CA LEU A 57 -8.86 -2.79 6.87
C LEU A 57 -9.56 -1.45 6.54
N SER A 58 -10.77 -1.48 6.00
CA SER A 58 -11.44 -0.28 5.49
C SER A 58 -11.58 0.78 6.57
N SER A 59 -11.25 2.03 6.21
CA SER A 59 -11.31 3.21 7.09
C SER A 59 -10.50 3.08 8.37
N SER A 60 -9.52 2.17 8.43
CA SER A 60 -8.62 2.04 9.58
C SER A 60 -7.44 3.02 9.49
N LEU A 61 -6.86 3.35 10.64
CA LEU A 61 -5.67 4.20 10.77
C LEU A 61 -4.49 3.38 11.28
N TRP A 62 -3.43 3.30 10.48
CA TRP A 62 -2.22 2.54 10.79
C TRP A 62 -0.97 3.43 10.79
N PHE A 63 -1.03 4.51 11.54
CA PHE A 63 0.06 5.48 11.64
C PHE A 63 1.30 4.88 12.31
N GLY A 64 2.46 5.03 11.71
CA GLY A 64 3.74 4.56 12.24
C GLY A 64 3.87 3.04 12.30
N SER A 65 2.98 2.30 11.63
CA SER A 65 3.04 0.84 11.63
C SER A 65 4.03 0.32 10.60
N HIS A 66 4.62 -0.83 10.90
CA HIS A 66 5.64 -1.47 10.09
C HIS A 66 5.22 -2.88 9.69
N PHE A 67 5.23 -3.14 8.37
CA PHE A 67 5.01 -4.47 7.80
C PHE A 67 6.34 -5.02 7.29
N GLU A 68 6.69 -6.21 7.72
CA GLU A 68 7.91 -6.88 7.30
C GLU A 68 7.61 -8.31 6.87
N ARG A 69 7.85 -8.64 5.61
CA ARG A 69 7.60 -9.96 5.00
C ARG A 69 6.21 -10.52 5.28
N CYS A 70 5.20 -9.63 5.23
CA CYS A 70 3.82 -10.03 5.45
C CYS A 70 3.14 -10.51 4.17
N ARG A 71 2.08 -11.30 4.34
CA ARG A 71 1.12 -11.62 3.30
C ARG A 71 -0.17 -10.86 3.59
N ALA A 72 -0.57 -9.98 2.68
CA ALA A 72 -1.76 -9.15 2.79
C ALA A 72 -2.53 -9.12 1.44
N ARG A 73 -2.65 -10.30 0.81
CA ARG A 73 -3.33 -10.43 -0.49
C ARG A 73 -4.82 -10.21 -0.37
N ALA A 74 -5.40 -9.56 -1.36
CA ALA A 74 -6.84 -9.31 -1.44
C ALA A 74 -7.40 -8.62 -0.18
N VAL A 75 -6.60 -7.79 0.51
CA VAL A 75 -7.11 -6.99 1.63
C VAL A 75 -8.05 -5.91 1.11
N LYS A 76 -9.07 -5.61 1.89
CA LYS A 76 -9.97 -4.49 1.69
C LYS A 76 -9.46 -3.30 2.51
N ALA A 77 -8.90 -2.31 1.87
CA ALA A 77 -8.30 -1.14 2.53
C ALA A 77 -8.91 0.18 2.01
N THR A 78 -10.19 0.14 1.60
CA THR A 78 -10.90 1.32 1.08
C THR A 78 -10.97 2.42 2.14
N GLY A 79 -10.46 3.63 1.81
CA GLY A 79 -10.37 4.73 2.77
C GLY A 79 -9.42 4.49 3.95
N PHE A 80 -8.52 3.51 3.84
CA PHE A 80 -7.42 3.29 4.78
C PHE A 80 -6.57 4.56 4.91
N SER A 81 -6.00 4.80 6.09
CA SER A 81 -5.07 5.92 6.28
C SER A 81 -3.82 5.48 7.03
N SER A 82 -2.68 5.89 6.50
CA SER A 82 -1.39 5.79 7.19
C SER A 82 -0.97 7.12 7.84
N THR A 83 -1.77 8.17 7.64
CA THR A 83 -1.37 9.55 7.90
C THR A 83 -2.05 10.11 9.14
N LYS A 84 -1.28 10.82 9.95
CA LYS A 84 -1.75 11.63 11.08
C LYS A 84 -1.42 13.09 10.84
N MET A 85 -2.37 13.98 11.09
CA MET A 85 -2.11 15.42 11.05
C MET A 85 -1.43 15.87 12.35
N ILE A 86 -0.25 16.48 12.26
CA ILE A 86 0.45 17.08 13.40
C ILE A 86 -0.12 18.47 13.69
N ASN A 87 -0.48 19.19 12.64
CA ASN A 87 -1.18 20.47 12.68
C ASN A 87 -2.07 20.59 11.43
N GLU A 88 -2.78 21.71 11.27
CA GLU A 88 -3.72 21.90 10.15
C GLU A 88 -3.11 21.75 8.74
N HIS A 89 -1.77 21.79 8.62
CA HIS A 89 -1.08 21.82 7.33
C HIS A 89 0.02 20.76 7.18
N LEU A 90 0.33 20.00 8.23
CA LEU A 90 1.46 19.08 8.23
C LEU A 90 0.99 17.63 8.43
N PRO A 91 0.70 16.90 7.34
CA PRO A 91 0.52 15.46 7.42
C PRO A 91 1.86 14.77 7.68
N LEU A 92 1.84 13.73 8.48
CA LEU A 92 2.96 12.83 8.70
C LEU A 92 2.50 11.40 8.53
N SER A 93 3.28 10.59 7.83
CA SER A 93 3.15 9.15 7.82
C SER A 93 4.51 8.55 8.15
N GLU A 94 4.49 7.57 9.03
CA GLU A 94 5.64 6.74 9.38
C GLU A 94 5.33 5.28 9.02
N LEU A 95 4.31 5.04 8.16
CA LEU A 95 4.01 3.71 7.67
C LEU A 95 5.14 3.22 6.77
N THR A 96 5.65 2.05 7.08
CA THR A 96 6.58 1.35 6.20
C THR A 96 6.10 -0.07 5.93
N ALA A 97 6.38 -0.55 4.72
CA ALA A 97 6.20 -1.97 4.39
C ALA A 97 7.38 -2.43 3.53
N ASN A 98 7.94 -3.56 3.89
CA ASN A 98 9.04 -4.18 3.17
C ASN A 98 8.72 -5.63 2.85
N GLN A 99 9.00 -6.06 1.62
CA GLN A 99 8.80 -7.44 1.15
C GLN A 99 7.41 -8.00 1.49
N THR A 100 6.38 -7.16 1.36
CA THR A 100 5.00 -7.52 1.70
C THR A 100 4.15 -7.68 0.44
N ASP A 101 3.34 -8.74 0.40
CA ASP A 101 2.46 -9.04 -0.72
C ASP A 101 1.06 -8.44 -0.48
N PHE A 102 0.75 -7.34 -1.19
CA PHE A 102 -0.54 -6.65 -1.25
C PHE A 102 -1.28 -6.92 -2.58
N SER A 103 -0.93 -7.97 -3.32
CA SER A 103 -1.57 -8.25 -4.61
C SER A 103 -3.08 -8.43 -4.49
N PHE A 104 -3.82 -8.00 -5.52
CA PHE A 104 -5.29 -8.06 -5.59
C PHE A 104 -6.00 -7.22 -4.50
N SER A 105 -5.32 -6.30 -3.85
CA SER A 105 -5.89 -5.52 -2.75
C SER A 105 -6.55 -4.24 -3.23
N ASP A 106 -7.60 -3.82 -2.52
CA ASP A 106 -8.34 -2.59 -2.81
C ASP A 106 -7.98 -1.49 -1.82
N PHE A 107 -7.15 -0.56 -2.27
CA PHE A 107 -6.77 0.67 -1.56
C PHE A 107 -7.49 1.91 -2.11
N SER A 108 -8.67 1.75 -2.70
CA SER A 108 -9.43 2.87 -3.26
C SER A 108 -9.67 3.96 -2.20
N GLY A 109 -9.34 5.21 -2.56
CA GLY A 109 -9.47 6.36 -1.67
C GLY A 109 -8.59 6.31 -0.42
N ALA A 110 -7.60 5.42 -0.35
CA ALA A 110 -6.68 5.36 0.78
C ALA A 110 -5.77 6.60 0.83
N ASN A 111 -5.44 7.05 2.04
CA ASN A 111 -4.41 8.06 2.23
C ASN A 111 -3.09 7.40 2.64
N LEU A 112 -2.22 7.24 1.66
CA LEU A 112 -0.88 6.65 1.76
C LEU A 112 0.22 7.69 1.56
N SER A 113 -0.11 8.99 1.67
CA SER A 113 0.88 10.05 1.50
C SER A 113 2.02 9.90 2.52
N TYR A 114 3.25 10.13 2.05
CA TYR A 114 4.49 9.96 2.84
C TYR A 114 4.78 8.52 3.33
N ALA A 115 3.99 7.52 2.95
CA ALA A 115 4.28 6.12 3.29
C ALA A 115 5.47 5.59 2.47
N ASN A 116 6.18 4.63 3.02
CA ASN A 116 7.33 4.02 2.34
C ASN A 116 7.10 2.51 2.16
N PHE A 117 7.06 2.10 0.90
CA PHE A 117 6.96 0.70 0.49
C PHE A 117 8.21 0.33 -0.30
N SER A 118 8.88 -0.76 0.07
CA SER A 118 10.02 -1.29 -0.66
C SER A 118 9.86 -2.79 -0.90
N ASP A 119 10.25 -3.25 -2.08
CA ASP A 119 10.15 -4.66 -2.48
C ASP A 119 8.74 -5.27 -2.29
N CYS A 120 7.68 -4.45 -2.35
CA CYS A 120 6.31 -4.91 -2.14
C CYS A 120 5.63 -5.30 -3.46
N ASN A 121 4.66 -6.21 -3.37
CA ASN A 121 3.86 -6.63 -4.51
C ASN A 121 2.44 -6.06 -4.40
N PHE A 122 2.04 -5.19 -5.35
CA PHE A 122 0.70 -4.63 -5.48
C PHE A 122 -0.01 -5.10 -6.75
N GLU A 123 0.53 -6.07 -7.46
CA GLU A 123 0.01 -6.56 -8.74
C GLU A 123 -1.51 -6.80 -8.71
N ASN A 124 -2.22 -6.38 -9.77
CA ASN A 124 -3.67 -6.45 -9.88
C ASN A 124 -4.43 -5.73 -8.73
N GLY A 125 -3.81 -4.75 -8.09
CA GLY A 125 -4.42 -3.96 -7.03
C GLY A 125 -5.20 -2.75 -7.55
N ILE A 126 -6.01 -2.15 -6.69
CA ILE A 126 -6.79 -0.95 -6.97
C ILE A 126 -6.25 0.19 -6.10
N LEU A 127 -5.72 1.23 -6.74
CA LEU A 127 -5.27 2.49 -6.12
C LEU A 127 -6.11 3.68 -6.61
N ALA A 128 -7.32 3.41 -7.08
CA ALA A 128 -8.23 4.45 -7.57
C ALA A 128 -8.52 5.50 -6.49
N ALA A 129 -8.36 6.78 -6.83
CA ALA A 129 -8.50 7.92 -5.93
C ALA A 129 -7.61 7.86 -4.66
N ALA A 130 -6.60 6.98 -4.63
CA ALA A 130 -5.64 6.94 -3.53
C ALA A 130 -4.72 8.17 -3.55
N ASN A 131 -4.39 8.69 -2.36
CA ASN A 131 -3.39 9.74 -2.22
C ASN A 131 -2.03 9.14 -1.90
N LEU A 132 -1.11 9.19 -2.88
CA LEU A 132 0.27 8.72 -2.80
C LEU A 132 1.29 9.88 -2.84
N GLN A 133 0.84 11.11 -2.57
CA GLN A 133 1.74 12.26 -2.56
C GLN A 133 2.94 12.05 -1.64
N CYS A 134 4.15 12.29 -2.14
CA CYS A 134 5.41 12.11 -1.42
C CYS A 134 5.62 10.69 -0.86
N ALA A 135 4.87 9.70 -1.33
CA ALA A 135 5.11 8.30 -0.97
C ALA A 135 6.31 7.73 -1.75
N ALA A 136 6.84 6.61 -1.28
CA ALA A 136 7.81 5.81 -2.02
C ALA A 136 7.24 4.40 -2.27
N LEU A 137 7.32 3.95 -3.51
CA LEU A 137 6.97 2.60 -3.96
C LEU A 137 8.21 2.01 -4.69
N THR A 138 9.34 2.03 -4.01
CA THR A 138 10.62 1.62 -4.61
C THR A 138 10.72 0.10 -4.76
N ASP A 139 11.23 -0.34 -5.91
CA ASP A 139 11.41 -1.76 -6.23
C ASP A 139 10.12 -2.60 -6.12
N CYS A 140 8.95 -1.95 -6.18
CA CYS A 140 7.65 -2.61 -6.07
C CYS A 140 7.16 -3.17 -7.40
N ASN A 141 6.38 -4.25 -7.34
CA ASN A 141 5.60 -4.74 -8.47
C ASN A 141 4.24 -4.02 -8.49
N LEU A 142 4.04 -3.16 -9.50
CA LEU A 142 2.84 -2.34 -9.71
C LEU A 142 2.18 -2.68 -11.07
N LEU A 143 2.33 -3.91 -11.53
CA LEU A 143 1.71 -4.37 -12.78
C LEU A 143 0.19 -4.46 -12.61
N ASP A 144 -0.53 -4.06 -13.66
CA ASP A 144 -1.98 -4.15 -13.75
C ASP A 144 -2.75 -3.42 -12.62
N ILE A 145 -2.19 -2.31 -12.12
CA ILE A 145 -2.81 -1.45 -11.12
C ILE A 145 -3.89 -0.56 -11.75
N GLU A 146 -5.01 -0.40 -11.06
CA GLU A 146 -6.01 0.61 -11.37
C GLU A 146 -5.68 1.94 -10.67
N TRP A 147 -5.29 2.99 -11.46
CA TRP A 147 -4.85 4.30 -10.96
C TRP A 147 -5.88 5.42 -11.05
N HIS A 148 -7.09 5.15 -11.47
CA HIS A 148 -8.07 6.19 -11.77
C HIS A 148 -8.17 7.25 -10.65
N ASP A 149 -7.97 8.53 -10.99
CA ASP A 149 -7.98 9.67 -10.06
C ASP A 149 -6.95 9.59 -8.90
N ALA A 150 -5.95 8.72 -8.97
CA ALA A 150 -4.89 8.66 -7.96
C ALA A 150 -4.03 9.94 -7.97
N VAL A 151 -3.62 10.39 -6.78
CA VAL A 151 -2.71 11.53 -6.61
C VAL A 151 -1.29 11.01 -6.49
N LEU A 152 -0.46 11.25 -7.53
CA LEU A 152 0.91 10.71 -7.66
C LEU A 152 2.00 11.78 -7.49
N ARG A 153 1.66 12.98 -7.12
CA ARG A 153 2.63 14.08 -7.01
C ARG A 153 3.79 13.73 -6.08
N GLU A 154 5.03 13.94 -6.57
CA GLU A 154 6.26 13.66 -5.81
C GLU A 154 6.40 12.17 -5.37
N LEU A 155 5.70 11.25 -6.04
CA LEU A 155 5.82 9.81 -5.79
C LEU A 155 7.18 9.29 -6.29
N ASP A 156 7.87 8.51 -5.47
CA ASP A 156 9.10 7.83 -5.85
C ASP A 156 8.81 6.39 -6.34
N LEU A 157 9.05 6.15 -7.64
CA LEU A 157 8.82 4.87 -8.30
C LEU A 157 10.12 4.18 -8.73
N ARG A 158 11.27 4.63 -8.26
CA ARG A 158 12.56 4.06 -8.70
C ARG A 158 12.61 2.55 -8.46
N GLY A 159 13.00 1.82 -9.51
CA GLY A 159 13.06 0.35 -9.50
C GLY A 159 11.72 -0.36 -9.61
N ALA A 160 10.59 0.33 -9.46
CA ALA A 160 9.27 -0.30 -9.58
C ALA A 160 8.95 -0.75 -11.02
N MET A 161 8.23 -1.85 -11.15
CA MET A 161 7.67 -2.33 -12.41
C MET A 161 6.22 -1.88 -12.53
N PHE A 162 5.86 -1.19 -13.63
CA PHE A 162 4.49 -0.74 -13.89
C PHE A 162 4.20 -0.73 -15.39
N ASN A 163 2.95 -0.91 -15.77
CA ASN A 163 2.49 -0.94 -17.17
C ASN A 163 1.23 -0.10 -17.42
N THR A 164 0.57 0.39 -16.38
CA THR A 164 -0.73 1.08 -16.48
C THR A 164 -0.67 2.56 -16.15
N ILE A 165 0.50 3.11 -15.78
CA ILE A 165 0.68 4.55 -15.55
C ILE A 165 0.66 5.29 -16.88
N ASN A 166 -0.42 6.05 -17.13
CA ASN A 166 -0.60 6.79 -18.37
C ASN A 166 -0.43 8.30 -18.15
N PRO A 167 0.64 8.93 -18.71
CA PRO A 167 0.90 10.37 -18.56
C PRO A 167 -0.17 11.28 -19.14
N LYS A 168 -1.10 10.76 -19.97
CA LYS A 168 -2.21 11.53 -20.55
C LYS A 168 -3.40 11.67 -19.60
N THR A 169 -3.51 10.80 -18.61
CA THR A 169 -4.66 10.73 -17.69
C THR A 169 -4.29 10.97 -16.23
N LEU A 170 -3.02 10.84 -15.88
CA LEU A 170 -2.50 11.02 -14.52
C LEU A 170 -1.54 12.21 -14.46
N ASP A 171 -1.63 13.03 -13.43
CA ASP A 171 -0.66 14.08 -13.16
C ASP A 171 0.61 13.47 -12.54
N LEU A 172 1.68 13.42 -13.34
CA LEU A 172 2.99 12.88 -12.94
C LEU A 172 3.95 14.00 -12.50
N LYS A 173 3.44 15.12 -12.02
CA LYS A 173 4.28 16.23 -11.57
C LYS A 173 5.22 15.79 -10.45
N ASP A 174 6.51 16.03 -10.69
CA ASP A 174 7.60 15.74 -9.74
C ASP A 174 7.71 14.24 -9.32
N VAL A 175 7.09 13.32 -10.08
CA VAL A 175 7.27 11.86 -9.90
C VAL A 175 8.71 11.49 -10.23
N VAL A 176 9.33 10.68 -9.38
CA VAL A 176 10.71 10.24 -9.52
C VAL A 176 10.78 8.83 -10.08
N ILE A 177 11.49 8.66 -11.19
CA ILE A 177 11.73 7.37 -11.83
C ILE A 177 13.23 7.18 -12.14
N SER A 178 13.64 5.94 -12.35
CA SER A 178 14.97 5.64 -12.87
C SER A 178 15.02 5.77 -14.41
N PRO A 179 16.19 5.99 -15.02
CA PRO A 179 16.30 6.11 -16.49
C PRO A 179 15.72 4.91 -17.26
N LEU A 180 15.84 3.70 -16.74
CA LEU A 180 15.31 2.48 -17.38
C LEU A 180 13.78 2.45 -17.43
N GLN A 181 13.10 3.20 -16.58
CA GLN A 181 11.63 3.24 -16.54
C GLN A 181 11.02 4.25 -17.54
N VAL A 182 11.86 5.07 -18.19
CA VAL A 182 11.40 6.02 -19.23
C VAL A 182 10.73 5.29 -20.39
N GLU A 183 11.24 4.11 -20.74
CA GLU A 183 10.67 3.30 -21.82
C GLU A 183 9.22 2.90 -21.52
N MET A 184 8.90 2.50 -20.29
CA MET A 184 7.55 2.13 -19.86
C MET A 184 6.54 3.27 -20.04
N LEU A 185 6.96 4.51 -19.81
CA LEU A 185 6.11 5.70 -20.00
C LEU A 185 6.02 6.13 -21.47
N SER A 186 7.07 5.91 -22.26
CA SER A 186 7.15 6.35 -23.64
C SER A 186 6.14 5.68 -24.56
N GLU A 187 5.80 4.43 -24.31
CA GLU A 187 4.79 3.67 -25.06
C GLU A 187 3.44 4.39 -25.05
N HIS A 188 3.00 4.90 -23.89
CA HIS A 188 1.75 5.66 -23.75
C HIS A 188 1.77 7.02 -24.48
N LEU A 189 2.97 7.57 -24.70
CA LEU A 189 3.16 8.82 -25.45
C LEU A 189 3.34 8.59 -26.95
N GLY A 190 3.46 7.36 -27.40
CA GLY A 190 3.75 6.99 -28.78
C GLY A 190 5.19 7.34 -29.20
N LEU A 191 6.11 7.37 -28.26
CA LEU A 191 7.53 7.62 -28.49
C LEU A 191 8.27 6.30 -28.71
N ILE A 192 9.25 6.33 -29.60
CA ILE A 192 10.20 5.21 -29.80
C ILE A 192 11.53 5.64 -29.22
N ILE A 193 12.03 4.91 -28.25
CA ILE A 193 13.37 5.12 -27.68
C ILE A 193 14.35 4.25 -28.47
N GLN A 194 15.40 4.89 -29.01
CA GLN A 194 16.50 4.21 -29.67
C GLN A 194 17.75 4.42 -28.83
N PHE A 195 18.41 3.32 -28.53
CA PHE A 195 19.72 3.34 -27.87
C PHE A 195 20.81 3.27 -28.92
N ASP A 196 21.75 4.22 -28.90
CA ASP A 196 22.92 4.25 -29.78
C ASP A 196 23.98 3.23 -29.34
#